data_74cd40a2c5afad9e4bd537d0df178a77
#
_entry.id   74cd40a2c5afad9e4bd537d0df178a77
#
_cell.length_a   1.000
_cell.length_b   1.000
_cell.length_c   1.000
_cell.angle_alpha   90.00
_cell.angle_beta   90.00
_cell.angle_gamma   90.00
#
_symmetry.space_group_name_H-M   'P 1'
#
loop_
_entity.id
_entity.type
_entity.pdbx_description
1 polymer ?
#
loop_
_entity_poly.entity_id
_entity_poly.type
_entity_poly.pdbx_seq_one_letter_code
_entity_poly.pdbx_strand_id
1 'polypeptide(L)'
;IISGGLDIFTQRLKERYQLDYAFSNTVEIRDNVLTDNITLPIMNAANKKQTLVDLAARLNIATENIIACGDGANDLPMLEHAGTG
;
A
#
# COMPACT_ATOMS: atom_id res chain seq x y z
N ILE A 1 -3.44 3.44 3.39
CA ILE A 1 -1.97 3.51 3.21
C ILE A 1 -1.50 2.37 2.30
N ILE A 2 -0.65 2.70 1.37
CA ILE A 2 -0.02 1.75 0.45
C ILE A 2 1.49 1.97 0.58
N SER A 3 2.22 0.96 1.03
CA SER A 3 3.63 1.11 1.40
C SER A 3 4.48 -0.07 0.93
N GLY A 4 5.74 0.21 0.59
CA GLY A 4 6.76 -0.83 0.40
C GLY A 4 7.37 -1.35 1.70
N GLY A 5 6.91 -0.84 2.85
CA GLY A 5 7.37 -1.30 4.16
C GLY A 5 6.78 -2.63 4.57
N LEU A 6 6.97 -3.01 5.82
CA LEU A 6 6.50 -4.26 6.37
C LEU A 6 5.13 -4.10 7.03
N ASP A 7 4.28 -5.11 6.90
CA ASP A 7 2.91 -5.08 7.41
C ASP A 7 2.83 -4.90 8.93
N ILE A 8 3.83 -5.37 9.68
CA ILE A 8 3.87 -5.18 11.13
C ILE A 8 3.87 -3.70 11.51
N PHE A 9 4.48 -2.85 10.69
CA PHE A 9 4.50 -1.40 10.92
C PHE A 9 3.26 -0.72 10.37
N THR A 10 2.80 -1.09 9.17
CA THR A 10 1.63 -0.47 8.56
C THR A 10 0.35 -0.81 9.30
N GLN A 11 0.22 -1.99 9.87
CA GLN A 11 -0.93 -2.34 10.69
C GLN A 11 -0.98 -1.51 11.97
N ARG A 12 0.16 -1.22 12.58
CA ARG A 12 0.22 -0.33 13.75
C ARG A 12 -0.21 1.08 13.39
N LEU A 13 0.21 1.59 12.23
CA LEU A 13 -0.21 2.91 11.75
C LEU A 13 -1.70 2.94 11.47
N LYS A 14 -2.24 1.88 10.86
CA LYS A 14 -3.66 1.77 10.60
C LYS A 14 -4.48 1.87 11.88
N GLU A 15 -4.08 1.13 12.91
CA GLU A 15 -4.77 1.14 14.20
C GLU A 15 -4.66 2.49 14.91
N ARG A 16 -3.43 3.05 14.92
CA ARG A 16 -3.15 4.31 15.63
C ARG A 16 -3.91 5.49 15.05
N TYR A 17 -3.98 5.57 13.71
CA TYR A 17 -4.60 6.69 13.00
C TYR A 17 -5.99 6.36 12.46
N GLN A 18 -6.53 5.19 12.79
CA GLN A 18 -7.85 4.74 12.37
C GLN A 18 -8.02 4.80 10.85
N LEU A 19 -7.01 4.33 10.12
CA LEU A 19 -7.05 4.24 8.66
C LEU A 19 -7.96 3.10 8.23
N ASP A 20 -8.67 3.28 7.12
CA ASP A 20 -9.59 2.25 6.62
C ASP A 20 -8.87 1.04 6.04
N TYR A 21 -7.76 1.26 5.34
CA TYR A 21 -7.01 0.21 4.66
C TYR A 21 -5.51 0.41 4.80
N ALA A 22 -4.78 -0.71 4.87
CA ALA A 22 -3.33 -0.71 4.85
C ALA A 22 -2.85 -1.86 3.96
N PHE A 23 -2.04 -1.54 2.95
CA PHE A 23 -1.44 -2.50 2.03
C PHE A 23 0.08 -2.32 2.05
N SER A 24 0.78 -3.41 2.24
CA SER A 24 2.25 -3.41 2.33
C SER A 24 2.78 -4.82 2.10
N ASN A 25 4.09 -5.00 2.26
CA ASN A 25 4.69 -6.32 2.20
C ASN A 25 4.37 -7.11 3.46
N THR A 26 3.95 -8.36 3.28
CA THR A 26 3.69 -9.28 4.39
C THR A 26 4.92 -10.13 4.63
N VAL A 27 5.39 -10.19 5.87
CA VAL A 27 6.54 -10.98 6.26
C VAL A 27 6.12 -12.15 7.15
N GLU A 28 6.87 -13.23 7.07
CA GLU A 28 6.67 -14.38 7.93
C GLU A 28 7.34 -14.16 9.27
N ILE A 29 6.62 -14.46 10.35
CA ILE A 29 7.15 -14.44 11.71
C ILE A 29 7.00 -15.85 12.29
N ARG A 30 8.13 -16.45 12.71
CA ARG A 30 8.14 -17.75 13.39
C ARG A 30 8.84 -17.60 14.74
N ASP A 31 8.24 -18.14 15.80
CA ASP A 31 8.78 -18.11 17.16
C ASP A 31 9.18 -16.70 17.59
N ASN A 32 8.38 -15.70 17.22
CA ASN A 32 8.60 -14.27 17.45
C ASN A 32 9.85 -13.71 16.76
N VAL A 33 10.37 -14.39 15.72
CA VAL A 33 11.51 -13.94 14.93
C VAL A 33 11.09 -13.74 13.48
N LEU A 34 11.50 -12.62 12.88
CA LEU A 34 11.32 -12.38 11.46
C LEU A 34 12.14 -13.37 10.66
N THR A 35 11.54 -13.99 9.66
CA THR A 35 12.23 -14.85 8.71
C THR A 35 12.56 -14.08 7.43
N ASP A 36 13.31 -14.72 6.52
CA ASP A 36 13.61 -14.14 5.21
C ASP A 36 12.45 -14.29 4.22
N ASN A 37 11.35 -14.90 4.61
CA ASN A 37 10.21 -15.17 3.74
C ASN A 37 9.27 -13.97 3.69
N ILE A 38 9.04 -13.47 2.48
CA ILE A 38 8.09 -12.39 2.21
C ILE A 38 6.99 -12.94 1.30
N THR A 39 5.74 -12.66 1.64
CA THR A 39 4.60 -13.07 0.82
C THR A 39 4.56 -12.26 -0.47
N LEU A 40 4.49 -12.97 -1.60
CA LEU A 40 4.37 -12.34 -2.92
C LEU A 40 2.92 -11.98 -3.23
N PRO A 41 2.66 -10.95 -4.07
CA PRO A 41 3.66 -10.10 -4.75
C PRO A 41 4.25 -9.06 -3.83
N ILE A 42 5.49 -8.66 -4.11
CA ILE A 42 6.16 -7.58 -3.38
C ILE A 42 5.53 -6.23 -3.75
N MET A 43 5.30 -5.37 -2.76
CA MET A 43 4.73 -4.05 -2.98
C MET A 43 5.78 -3.10 -3.59
N ASN A 44 5.88 -3.09 -4.91
CA ASN A 44 6.75 -2.20 -5.69
C ASN A 44 5.91 -1.11 -6.39
N ALA A 45 6.54 -0.28 -7.23
CA ALA A 45 5.86 0.81 -7.92
C ALA A 45 4.64 0.35 -8.73
N ALA A 46 4.78 -0.71 -9.53
CA ALA A 46 3.69 -1.24 -10.34
C ALA A 46 2.56 -1.81 -9.47
N ASN A 47 2.91 -2.51 -8.41
CA ASN A 47 1.94 -3.11 -7.49
C ASN A 47 1.22 -2.06 -6.63
N LYS A 48 1.89 -0.96 -6.27
CA LYS A 48 1.25 0.17 -5.59
C LYS A 48 0.16 0.78 -6.45
N LYS A 49 0.44 1.02 -7.73
CA LYS A 49 -0.54 1.51 -8.68
C LYS A 49 -1.71 0.53 -8.82
N GLN A 50 -1.41 -0.76 -9.00
CA GLN A 50 -2.43 -1.77 -9.17
C GLN A 50 -3.32 -1.89 -7.91
N THR A 51 -2.73 -1.80 -6.73
CA THR A 51 -3.48 -1.81 -5.46
C THR A 51 -4.46 -0.64 -5.40
N LEU A 52 -4.01 0.57 -5.79
CA LEU A 52 -4.87 1.74 -5.84
C LEU A 52 -6.03 1.54 -6.81
N VAL A 53 -5.75 1.05 -8.02
CA VAL A 53 -6.77 0.82 -9.05
C VAL A 53 -7.81 -0.19 -8.54
N ASP A 54 -7.36 -1.31 -7.99
CA ASP A 54 -8.25 -2.37 -7.52
C ASP A 54 -9.11 -1.90 -6.34
N LEU A 55 -8.52 -1.16 -5.42
CA LEU A 55 -9.25 -0.62 -4.27
C LEU A 55 -10.30 0.40 -4.72
N ALA A 56 -9.94 1.32 -5.60
CA ALA A 56 -10.87 2.32 -6.13
C ALA A 56 -12.04 1.67 -6.87
N ALA A 57 -11.77 0.63 -7.67
CA ALA A 57 -12.82 -0.12 -8.36
C ALA A 57 -13.75 -0.81 -7.36
N ARG A 58 -13.19 -1.41 -6.33
CA ARG A 58 -13.95 -2.12 -5.29
C ARG A 58 -14.83 -1.18 -4.48
N LEU A 59 -14.36 0.05 -4.22
CA LEU A 59 -15.09 1.07 -3.48
C LEU A 59 -15.94 1.96 -4.40
N ASN A 60 -15.89 1.73 -5.71
CA ASN A 60 -16.62 2.51 -6.72
C ASN A 60 -16.28 4.01 -6.66
N ILE A 61 -14.98 4.32 -6.56
CA ILE A 61 -14.46 5.68 -6.52
C ILE A 61 -13.88 6.04 -7.89
N ALA A 62 -14.36 7.15 -8.47
CA ALA A 62 -13.81 7.64 -9.74
C ALA A 62 -12.39 8.21 -9.57
N THR A 63 -11.57 8.11 -10.60
CA THR A 63 -10.18 8.57 -10.57
C THR A 63 -10.04 10.03 -10.14
N GLU A 64 -10.92 10.91 -10.62
CA GLU A 64 -10.89 12.33 -10.26
C GLU A 64 -11.16 12.60 -8.78
N ASN A 65 -11.66 11.61 -8.06
CA ASN A 65 -11.94 11.73 -6.63
C ASN A 65 -10.85 11.10 -5.76
N ILE A 66 -9.70 10.76 -6.36
CA ILE A 66 -8.56 10.16 -5.65
C ILE A 66 -7.47 11.20 -5.44
N ILE A 67 -6.99 11.32 -4.22
CA ILE A 67 -5.83 12.13 -3.86
C ILE A 67 -4.74 11.14 -3.41
N ALA A 68 -3.57 11.21 -4.03
CA ALA A 68 -2.43 10.39 -3.68
C ALA A 68 -1.26 11.28 -3.26
N CYS A 69 -0.54 10.83 -2.25
CA CYS A 69 0.66 11.51 -1.75
C CYS A 69 1.80 10.51 -1.66
N GLY A 70 2.99 10.94 -2.05
CA GLY A 70 4.19 10.14 -1.96
C GLY A 70 5.41 11.01 -2.26
N ASP A 71 6.58 10.59 -1.80
CA ASP A 71 7.82 11.33 -1.97
C ASP A 71 8.92 10.52 -2.67
N GLY A 72 8.68 9.26 -2.97
CA GLY A 72 9.63 8.37 -3.63
C GLY A 72 9.32 8.17 -5.11
N ALA A 73 10.35 7.89 -5.91
CA ALA A 73 10.18 7.59 -7.33
C ALA A 73 9.29 6.35 -7.55
N ASN A 74 9.26 5.42 -6.62
CA ASN A 74 8.41 4.25 -6.69
C ASN A 74 6.93 4.54 -6.49
N ASP A 75 6.55 5.77 -6.12
CA ASP A 75 5.17 6.20 -6.01
C ASP A 75 4.65 6.86 -7.29
N LEU A 76 5.52 7.19 -8.25
CA LEU A 76 5.12 7.90 -9.47
C LEU A 76 3.98 7.25 -10.26
N PRO A 77 3.99 5.93 -10.53
CA PRO A 77 2.89 5.32 -11.27
C PRO A 77 1.55 5.48 -10.57
N MET A 78 1.53 5.40 -9.24
CA MET A 78 0.33 5.61 -8.43
C MET A 78 -0.10 7.07 -8.47
N LEU A 79 0.84 8.01 -8.33
CA LEU A 79 0.56 9.44 -8.36
C LEU A 79 0.01 9.89 -9.72
N GLU A 80 0.56 9.34 -10.80
CA GLU A 80 0.10 9.66 -12.15
C GLU A 80 -1.33 9.16 -12.41
N HIS A 81 -1.70 8.03 -11.81
CA HIS A 81 -3.03 7.46 -11.99
C HIS A 81 -4.10 8.23 -11.22
N ALA A 82 -3.78 8.74 -10.03
CA ALA A 82 -4.75 9.45 -9.20
C ALA A 82 -5.21 10.76 -9.84
N GLY A 83 -6.41 11.22 -9.48
CA GLY A 83 -6.92 12.51 -9.92
C GLY A 83 -6.10 13.69 -9.41
N THR A 84 -5.52 13.53 -8.22
CA THR A 84 -4.58 14.49 -7.64
C THR A 84 -3.42 13.71 -7.02
N GLY A 85 -2.27 13.97 -7.49
CA GLY A 85 -1.05 13.30 -7.03
C GLY A 85 -0.05 14.23 -6.38
#